data_ace82dff7fd2e37806536099e12d82d1
#
_entry.id   ace82dff7fd2e37806536099e12d82d1
#
_cell.length_a   1.000
_cell.length_b   1.000
_cell.length_c   1.000
_cell.angle_alpha   90.00
_cell.angle_beta   90.00
_cell.angle_gamma   90.00
#
_symmetry.space_group_name_H-M   'P 1'
#
loop_
_entity.id
_entity.type
_entity.pdbx_description
1 polymer ?
#
loop_
_entity_poly.entity_id
_entity_poly.type
_entity_poly.pdbx_seq_one_letter_code
_entity_poly.pdbx_strand_id
1 'polypeptide(L)' 'KSLYYYTSKINKNFTDKKKILLVETLWEIVLSDGDIHDYESSLIRRLSGLLYISDVNSGNARKRALNKIGPK' A
#
# COMPACT_ATOMS: atom_id res chain seq x y z
N LYS A 1 -0.69 -4.01 19.56
CA LYS A 1 -2.02 -3.60 19.16
C LYS A 1 -2.37 -4.11 17.77
N SER A 2 -3.65 -4.22 17.48
CA SER A 2 -4.10 -4.78 16.19
C SER A 2 -3.82 -3.84 15.03
N LEU A 3 -3.78 -4.38 13.83
CA LEU A 3 -3.66 -3.61 12.60
C LEU A 3 -4.80 -2.59 12.48
N TYR A 4 -6.01 -2.99 12.87
CA TYR A 4 -7.17 -2.10 12.84
C TYR A 4 -6.99 -0.85 13.72
N TYR A 5 -6.32 -1.00 14.85
CA TYR A 5 -6.05 0.12 15.74
C TYR A 5 -5.25 1.22 15.01
N TYR A 6 -4.21 0.80 14.27
CA TYR A 6 -3.36 1.75 13.54
C TYR A 6 -4.07 2.32 12.32
N THR A 7 -4.80 1.49 11.58
CA THR A 7 -5.50 1.95 10.38
C THR A 7 -6.63 2.91 10.74
N SER A 8 -7.29 2.71 11.89
CA SER A 8 -8.34 3.64 12.31
C SER A 8 -7.77 5.03 12.65
N LYS A 9 -6.55 5.08 13.19
CA LYS A 9 -5.87 6.36 13.43
C LYS A 9 -5.48 7.04 12.14
N ILE A 10 -5.00 6.29 11.16
CA ILE A 10 -4.68 6.80 9.84
C ILE A 10 -5.94 7.35 9.18
N ASN A 11 -7.05 6.62 9.26
CA ASN A 11 -8.32 7.05 8.67
C ASN A 11 -8.82 8.36 9.26
N LYS A 12 -8.55 8.62 10.54
CA LYS A 12 -8.95 9.86 11.18
C LYS A 12 -8.08 11.05 10.78
N ASN A 13 -6.80 10.81 10.51
CA ASN A 13 -5.81 11.88 10.40
C ASN A 13 -5.28 12.11 8.99
N PHE A 14 -5.41 11.13 8.10
CA PHE A 14 -4.86 11.20 6.76
C PHE A 14 -5.94 11.52 5.74
N THR A 15 -5.61 12.36 4.76
CA THR A 15 -6.45 12.55 3.58
C THR A 15 -6.36 11.29 2.70
N ASP A 16 -7.31 11.11 1.79
CA ASP A 16 -7.29 9.98 0.86
C ASP A 16 -6.00 9.98 0.03
N LYS A 17 -5.56 11.15 -0.39
CA LYS A 17 -4.32 11.28 -1.15
C LYS A 17 -3.11 10.78 -0.34
N LYS A 18 -3.02 11.14 0.93
CA LYS A 18 -1.93 10.69 1.80
C LYS A 18 -1.98 9.18 2.06
N LYS A 19 -3.19 8.62 2.20
CA LYS A 19 -3.35 7.17 2.33
C LYS A 19 -2.82 6.43 1.12
N ILE A 20 -3.15 6.93 -0.08
CA ILE A 20 -2.69 6.33 -1.33
C ILE A 20 -1.17 6.41 -1.44
N LEU A 21 -0.58 7.55 -1.05
CA LEU A 21 0.89 7.68 -1.03
C LEU A 21 1.54 6.71 -0.06
N LEU A 22 0.91 6.47 1.08
CA LEU A 22 1.41 5.49 2.04
C LEU A 22 1.42 4.09 1.43
N VAL A 23 0.34 3.68 0.80
CA VAL A 23 0.24 2.38 0.13
C VAL A 23 1.25 2.27 -1.01
N GLU A 24 1.43 3.33 -1.78
CA GLU A 24 2.43 3.36 -2.84
C GLU A 24 3.84 3.16 -2.29
N THR A 25 4.16 3.80 -1.17
CA THR A 25 5.46 3.65 -0.50
C THR A 25 5.67 2.20 -0.04
N LEU A 26 4.64 1.59 0.51
CA LEU A 26 4.71 0.18 0.92
C LEU A 26 4.98 -0.73 -0.27
N TRP A 27 4.33 -0.49 -1.42
CA TRP A 27 4.61 -1.23 -2.64
C TRP A 27 6.05 -1.03 -3.09
N GLU A 28 6.58 0.19 -3.01
CA GLU A 28 7.98 0.46 -3.37
C GLU A 28 8.93 -0.38 -2.52
N ILE A 29 8.69 -0.44 -1.22
CA ILE A 29 9.53 -1.21 -0.30
C ILE A 29 9.50 -2.69 -0.66
N VAL A 30 8.31 -3.25 -0.86
CA VAL A 30 8.14 -4.67 -1.16
C VAL A 30 8.73 -5.02 -2.53
N LEU A 31 8.48 -4.20 -3.53
CA LEU A 31 8.92 -4.47 -4.90
C LEU A 31 10.43 -4.28 -5.09
N SER A 32 11.05 -3.43 -4.27
CA SER A 32 12.48 -3.16 -4.40
C SER A 32 13.36 -4.33 -4.00
N ASP A 33 12.85 -5.26 -3.21
CA ASP A 33 13.61 -6.46 -2.81
C ASP A 33 13.84 -7.45 -3.96
N GLY A 34 13.06 -7.33 -5.03
CA GLY A 34 13.15 -8.24 -6.15
C GLY A 34 12.39 -9.55 -5.98
N ASP A 35 12.12 -9.96 -4.76
CA ASP A 35 11.31 -11.12 -4.43
C ASP A 35 9.98 -10.66 -3.85
N ILE A 36 8.89 -10.91 -4.57
CA ILE A 36 7.57 -10.56 -4.09
C ILE A 36 6.94 -11.82 -3.51
N HIS A 37 6.74 -11.81 -2.19
CA HIS A 37 6.06 -12.90 -1.52
C HIS A 37 4.55 -12.63 -1.50
N ASP A 38 3.77 -13.67 -1.77
CA ASP A 38 2.30 -13.56 -1.75
C ASP A 38 1.79 -12.98 -0.42
N TYR A 39 2.46 -13.33 0.67
CA TYR A 39 2.13 -12.81 1.99
C TYR A 39 2.20 -11.28 2.04
N GLU A 40 3.26 -10.70 1.49
CA GLU A 40 3.46 -9.25 1.49
C GLU A 40 2.43 -8.53 0.63
N SER A 41 2.15 -9.06 -0.56
CA SER A 41 1.12 -8.51 -1.44
C SER A 41 -0.27 -8.58 -0.79
N SER A 42 -0.56 -9.70 -0.16
CA SER A 42 -1.84 -9.90 0.54
C SER A 42 -1.98 -8.93 1.72
N LEU A 43 -0.89 -8.69 2.43
CA LEU A 43 -0.90 -7.76 3.56
C LEU A 43 -1.19 -6.33 3.09
N ILE A 44 -0.57 -5.90 2.00
CA ILE A 44 -0.82 -4.56 1.45
C ILE A 44 -2.27 -4.42 0.98
N ARG A 45 -2.81 -5.46 0.34
CA ARG A 45 -4.23 -5.45 -0.08
C ARG A 45 -5.16 -5.34 1.11
N ARG A 46 -4.88 -6.11 2.17
CA ARG A 46 -5.67 -6.05 3.39
C ARG A 46 -5.58 -4.67 4.04
N LEU A 47 -4.39 -4.11 4.11
CA LEU A 47 -4.18 -2.77 4.66
C LEU A 47 -4.94 -1.73 3.84
N SER A 48 -4.89 -1.82 2.50
CA SER A 48 -5.62 -0.92 1.61
C SER A 48 -7.12 -0.97 1.89
N GLY A 49 -7.67 -2.16 2.07
CA GLY A 49 -9.09 -2.32 2.42
C GLY A 49 -9.45 -1.64 3.74
N LEU A 50 -8.60 -1.80 4.75
CA LEU A 50 -8.81 -1.18 6.05
C LEU A 50 -8.68 0.34 6.01
N LEU A 51 -7.96 0.87 5.03
CA LEU A 51 -7.81 2.31 4.80
C LEU A 51 -8.86 2.87 3.84
N TYR A 52 -9.84 2.05 3.43
CA TYR A 52 -10.89 2.43 2.49
C TYR A 52 -10.36 2.87 1.13
N ILE A 53 -9.24 2.28 0.70
CA ILE A 53 -8.67 2.49 -0.63
C ILE A 53 -9.22 1.41 -1.55
N SER A 54 -9.75 1.80 -2.69
CA SER A 54 -10.29 0.85 -3.66
C SER A 54 -9.19 -0.02 -4.26
N ASP A 55 -9.57 -1.20 -4.76
CA ASP A 55 -8.62 -2.09 -5.44
C ASP A 55 -8.00 -1.40 -6.65
N VAL A 56 -8.76 -0.58 -7.36
CA VAL A 56 -8.26 0.19 -8.50
C VAL A 56 -7.17 1.15 -8.06
N ASN A 57 -7.40 1.91 -7.00
CA ASN A 57 -6.41 2.87 -6.51
C ASN A 57 -5.18 2.18 -5.95
N SER A 58 -5.35 1.05 -5.26
CA SER A 58 -4.21 0.26 -4.77
C SER A 58 -3.41 -0.32 -5.93
N GLY A 59 -4.07 -0.84 -6.96
CA GLY A 59 -3.42 -1.35 -8.17
C GLY A 59 -2.66 -0.27 -8.92
N ASN A 60 -3.22 0.93 -9.01
CA ASN A 60 -2.55 2.07 -9.64
C ASN A 60 -1.33 2.52 -8.83
N ALA A 61 -1.43 2.49 -7.50
CA ALA A 61 -0.30 2.78 -6.62
C ALA A 61 0.85 1.78 -6.85
N ARG A 62 0.50 0.50 -7.02
CA ARG A 62 1.48 -0.54 -7.34
C ARG A 62 2.17 -0.27 -8.67
N LYS A 63 1.42 0.12 -9.68
CA LYS A 63 1.98 0.45 -11.01
C LYS A 63 2.93 1.64 -10.92
N ARG A 64 2.57 2.67 -10.18
CA ARG A 64 3.44 3.82 -9.99
C ARG A 64 4.73 3.44 -9.25
N ALA A 65 4.61 2.58 -8.24
CA ALA A 65 5.78 2.07 -7.51
C ALA A 65 6.73 1.32 -8.44
N LEU A 66 6.18 0.46 -9.31
CA LEU A 66 6.98 -0.27 -10.30
C LEU A 66 7.70 0.68 -11.26
N ASN A 67 7.02 1.73 -11.70
CA ASN A 67 7.62 2.73 -12.61
C ASN A 67 8.76 3.50 -11.93
N LYS A 68 8.63 3.81 -10.65
CA LYS A 68 9.67 4.52 -9.90
C LYS A 68 10.93 3.68 -9.72
N ILE A 69 10.74 2.38 -9.47
CA ILE A 69 11.86 1.45 -9.29
C ILE A 69 12.57 1.21 -10.63
N GLY A 70 11.79 1.23 -11.71
CA GLY A 70 12.29 1.00 -13.06
C GLY A 70 12.49 -0.49 -13.35
N PRO A 71 12.82 -0.79 -14.60
CA PRO A 71 13.08 -2.18 -15.00
C PRO A 71 14.38 -2.65 -14.35
N LYS A 72 14.37 -3.85 -13.87
CA LYS A 72 15.57 -4.52 -13.34
C LYS A 72 16.13 -5.50 -14.35
#